data_5830966461a1030d535d2b8cdc939f86
#
_entry.id   5830966461a1030d535d2b8cdc939f86
#
_cell.length_a   1.000
_cell.length_b   1.000
_cell.length_c   1.000
_cell.angle_alpha   90.00
_cell.angle_beta   90.00
_cell.angle_gamma   90.00
#
_symmetry.space_group_name_H-M   'P 1'
#
loop_
_entity.id
_entity.type
_entity.pdbx_description
1 polymer ?
#
loop_
_entity_poly.entity_id
_entity_poly.type
_entity_poly.pdbx_seq_one_letter_code
_entity_poly.pdbx_strand_id
1 'polypeptide(L)'
;KDGNFSNWWTAKDAEDFKARSQVMVDFFGNISVLPDLKANGELTLGENLADHGGLMVSYQAFKNATKNAPLGVADGFTPEQRFFLAYASVWAGNIRDEEIRNLTKSDPHSLGRWRVNGALPHIDAWYEAFGITESDPLFVPKEKRVTIW
;
A
#
# COMPACT_ATOMS: atom_id res chain seq x y z
N LYS A 1 13.79 -23.85 -13.16
CA LYS A 1 13.47 -25.02 -14.00
C LYS A 1 13.66 -26.30 -13.22
N ASP A 2 14.75 -26.44 -12.52
CA ASP A 2 15.13 -27.65 -11.80
C ASP A 2 14.92 -27.51 -10.27
N GLY A 3 14.12 -26.55 -9.81
CA GLY A 3 13.87 -26.26 -8.40
C GLY A 3 14.99 -25.52 -7.66
N ASN A 4 16.06 -25.14 -8.35
CA ASN A 4 17.17 -24.38 -7.78
C ASN A 4 16.90 -22.88 -7.85
N PHE A 5 17.43 -22.15 -6.86
CA PHE A 5 17.46 -20.69 -6.93
C PHE A 5 18.26 -20.24 -8.15
N SER A 6 17.66 -19.38 -8.95
CA SER A 6 18.29 -18.79 -10.13
C SER A 6 17.82 -17.36 -10.30
N ASN A 7 18.76 -16.44 -10.54
CA ASN A 7 18.41 -15.10 -10.94
C ASN A 7 17.97 -15.12 -12.42
N TRP A 8 16.68 -14.96 -12.66
CA TRP A 8 16.08 -14.95 -14.00
C TRP A 8 15.89 -13.54 -14.57
N TRP A 9 16.17 -12.50 -13.78
CA TRP A 9 16.07 -11.11 -14.21
C TRP A 9 17.30 -10.74 -15.05
N THR A 10 17.08 -9.94 -16.10
CA THR A 10 18.19 -9.26 -16.75
C THR A 10 18.69 -8.14 -15.85
N ALA A 11 19.93 -7.67 -16.09
CA ALA A 11 20.46 -6.52 -15.35
C ALA A 11 19.57 -5.27 -15.52
N LYS A 12 19.02 -5.08 -16.73
CA LYS A 12 18.13 -3.97 -17.02
C LYS A 12 16.79 -4.09 -16.26
N ASP A 13 16.19 -5.26 -16.19
CA ASP A 13 14.94 -5.45 -15.44
C ASP A 13 15.14 -5.17 -13.95
N ALA A 14 16.27 -5.61 -13.39
CA ALA A 14 16.62 -5.35 -12.01
C ALA A 14 16.83 -3.86 -11.72
N GLU A 15 17.51 -3.14 -12.63
CA GLU A 15 17.70 -1.69 -12.53
C GLU A 15 16.38 -0.93 -12.63
N ASP A 16 15.55 -1.25 -13.63
CA ASP A 16 14.25 -0.62 -13.85
C ASP A 16 13.30 -0.86 -12.65
N PHE A 17 13.27 -2.08 -12.12
CA PHE A 17 12.48 -2.39 -10.92
C PHE A 17 12.98 -1.60 -9.71
N LYS A 18 14.29 -1.56 -9.49
CA LYS A 18 14.87 -0.80 -8.38
C LYS A 18 14.52 0.69 -8.48
N ALA A 19 14.63 1.27 -9.66
CA ALA A 19 14.29 2.68 -9.88
C ALA A 19 12.81 2.97 -9.57
N ARG A 20 11.89 2.12 -10.04
CA ARG A 20 10.46 2.27 -9.80
C ARG A 20 10.06 2.03 -8.35
N SER A 21 10.66 1.04 -7.70
CA SER A 21 10.35 0.68 -6.32
C SER A 21 10.96 1.63 -5.28
N GLN A 22 11.97 2.42 -5.65
CA GLN A 22 12.64 3.38 -4.74
C GLN A 22 11.64 4.37 -4.13
N VAL A 23 10.63 4.78 -4.88
CA VAL A 23 9.53 5.64 -4.38
C VAL A 23 8.87 5.03 -3.13
N MET A 24 8.61 3.72 -3.15
CA MET A 24 8.00 3.01 -2.02
C MET A 24 8.97 2.90 -0.85
N VAL A 25 10.25 2.60 -1.12
CA VAL A 25 11.31 2.55 -0.09
C VAL A 25 11.41 3.89 0.64
N ASP A 26 11.50 4.98 -0.11
CA ASP A 26 11.66 6.33 0.45
C ASP A 26 10.41 6.78 1.21
N PHE A 27 9.23 6.52 0.66
CA PHE A 27 7.98 6.87 1.30
C PHE A 27 7.83 6.17 2.67
N PHE A 28 7.95 4.85 2.71
CA PHE A 28 7.83 4.09 3.95
C PHE A 28 8.98 4.36 4.92
N GLY A 29 10.21 4.49 4.43
CA GLY A 29 11.38 4.81 5.26
C GLY A 29 11.30 6.19 5.95
N ASN A 30 10.44 7.08 5.47
CA ASN A 30 10.19 8.38 6.11
C ASN A 30 9.09 8.37 7.16
N ILE A 31 8.33 7.29 7.27
CA ILE A 31 7.24 7.16 8.26
C ILE A 31 7.82 7.03 9.67
N SER A 32 7.42 7.91 10.58
CA SER A 32 7.70 7.75 12.01
C SER A 32 6.65 6.82 12.62
N VAL A 33 7.07 5.61 12.99
CA VAL A 33 6.21 4.62 13.66
C VAL A 33 6.09 4.87 15.15
N LEU A 34 7.13 5.47 15.75
CA LEU A 34 7.16 6.06 17.10
C LEU A 34 7.93 7.40 17.01
N PRO A 35 7.86 8.27 18.03
CA PRO A 35 8.53 9.58 18.01
C PRO A 35 10.04 9.49 17.72
N ASP A 36 10.68 8.41 18.15
CA ASP A 36 12.12 8.16 18.02
C ASP A 36 12.47 7.00 17.04
N LEU A 37 11.47 6.47 16.30
CA LEU A 37 11.68 5.31 15.42
C LEU A 37 11.00 5.50 14.07
N LYS A 38 11.77 5.36 13.01
CA LYS A 38 11.25 5.28 11.63
C LYS A 38 11.04 3.83 11.19
N ALA A 39 10.12 3.65 10.26
CA ALA A 39 9.95 2.38 9.56
C ALA A 39 11.18 2.04 8.71
N ASN A 40 11.33 0.77 8.36
CA ASN A 40 12.36 0.30 7.46
C ASN A 40 11.77 0.03 6.07
N GLY A 41 11.82 1.03 5.18
CA GLY A 41 11.25 0.95 3.85
C GLY A 41 11.90 -0.11 2.95
N GLU A 42 13.20 -0.40 3.14
CA GLU A 42 13.89 -1.46 2.39
C GLU A 42 13.41 -2.85 2.84
N LEU A 43 13.35 -3.08 4.15
CA LEU A 43 12.89 -4.35 4.71
C LEU A 43 11.45 -4.68 4.30
N THR A 44 10.59 -3.67 4.27
CA THR A 44 9.14 -3.85 4.03
C THR A 44 8.74 -3.69 2.56
N LEU A 45 9.67 -3.43 1.64
CA LEU A 45 9.38 -3.13 0.24
C LEU A 45 8.53 -4.19 -0.44
N GLY A 46 8.90 -5.47 -0.33
CA GLY A 46 8.22 -6.56 -1.01
C GLY A 46 6.74 -6.64 -0.62
N GLU A 47 6.46 -6.56 0.67
CA GLU A 47 5.10 -6.64 1.22
C GLU A 47 4.29 -5.37 0.92
N ASN A 48 4.92 -4.19 0.94
CA ASN A 48 4.24 -2.95 0.57
C ASN A 48 3.85 -2.93 -0.92
N LEU A 49 4.69 -3.48 -1.79
CA LEU A 49 4.36 -3.65 -3.21
C LEU A 49 3.26 -4.69 -3.42
N ALA A 50 3.26 -5.78 -2.64
CA ALA A 50 2.21 -6.80 -2.68
C ALA A 50 0.85 -6.21 -2.25
N ASP A 51 0.81 -5.41 -1.19
CA ASP A 51 -0.41 -4.69 -0.78
C ASP A 51 -0.91 -3.74 -1.87
N HIS A 52 -0.01 -2.94 -2.45
CA HIS A 52 -0.36 -2.00 -3.52
C HIS A 52 -0.93 -2.73 -4.75
N GLY A 53 -0.23 -3.74 -5.26
CA GLY A 53 -0.70 -4.53 -6.42
C GLY A 53 -1.98 -5.30 -6.12
N GLY A 54 -2.08 -5.89 -4.93
CA GLY A 54 -3.28 -6.60 -4.47
C GLY A 54 -4.50 -5.69 -4.39
N LEU A 55 -4.35 -4.46 -3.88
CA LEU A 55 -5.42 -3.45 -3.87
C LEU A 55 -5.87 -3.06 -5.27
N MET A 56 -4.93 -2.81 -6.19
CA MET A 56 -5.26 -2.43 -7.57
C MET A 56 -6.04 -3.55 -8.28
N VAL A 57 -5.56 -4.79 -8.18
CA VAL A 57 -6.21 -5.96 -8.81
C VAL A 57 -7.58 -6.22 -8.21
N SER A 58 -7.70 -6.21 -6.88
CA SER A 58 -8.99 -6.45 -6.20
C SER A 58 -9.99 -5.33 -6.44
N TYR A 59 -9.56 -4.07 -6.51
CA TYR A 59 -10.43 -2.96 -6.89
C TYR A 59 -10.94 -3.10 -8.33
N GLN A 60 -10.07 -3.47 -9.26
CA GLN A 60 -10.49 -3.73 -10.65
C GLN A 60 -11.48 -4.91 -10.74
N ALA A 61 -11.24 -5.98 -9.97
CA ALA A 61 -12.18 -7.10 -9.89
C ALA A 61 -13.53 -6.66 -9.30
N PHE A 62 -13.53 -5.84 -8.25
CA PHE A 62 -14.73 -5.24 -7.68
C PHE A 62 -15.51 -4.41 -8.73
N LYS A 63 -14.83 -3.54 -9.49
CA LYS A 63 -15.46 -2.75 -10.54
C LYS A 63 -16.06 -3.62 -11.65
N ASN A 64 -15.37 -4.70 -12.04
CA ASN A 64 -15.86 -5.63 -13.04
C ASN A 64 -17.10 -6.39 -12.55
N ALA A 65 -17.10 -6.86 -11.30
CA ALA A 65 -18.21 -7.59 -10.71
C ALA A 65 -19.48 -6.73 -10.55
N THR A 66 -19.31 -5.43 -10.30
CA THR A 66 -20.42 -4.51 -10.05
C THR A 66 -20.90 -3.76 -11.31
N LYS A 67 -20.21 -3.93 -12.45
CA LYS A 67 -20.50 -3.20 -13.69
C LYS A 67 -21.93 -3.38 -14.17
N ASN A 68 -22.47 -4.60 -14.13
CA ASN A 68 -23.81 -4.94 -14.61
C ASN A 68 -24.87 -4.99 -13.51
N ALA A 69 -24.47 -4.89 -12.25
CA ALA A 69 -25.34 -4.85 -11.09
C ALA A 69 -24.78 -3.80 -10.10
N PRO A 70 -24.93 -2.50 -10.40
CA PRO A 70 -24.39 -1.43 -9.58
C PRO A 70 -24.91 -1.50 -8.14
N LEU A 71 -23.99 -1.37 -7.19
CA LEU A 71 -24.32 -1.30 -5.77
C LEU A 71 -24.75 0.12 -5.42
N GLY A 72 -25.75 0.25 -4.53
CA GLY A 72 -26.16 1.53 -3.98
C GLY A 72 -25.28 2.00 -2.81
N VAL A 73 -25.52 3.24 -2.39
CA VAL A 73 -25.00 3.78 -1.13
C VAL A 73 -25.57 2.97 0.04
N ALA A 74 -24.75 2.63 1.02
CA ALA A 74 -25.15 2.00 2.27
C ALA A 74 -24.37 2.63 3.43
N ASP A 75 -25.05 2.85 4.54
CA ASP A 75 -24.50 3.50 5.74
C ASP A 75 -23.81 4.85 5.46
N GLY A 76 -24.30 5.58 4.45
CA GLY A 76 -23.75 6.87 4.03
C GLY A 76 -22.50 6.79 3.14
N PHE A 77 -22.03 5.59 2.79
CA PHE A 77 -20.83 5.39 1.95
C PHE A 77 -21.15 4.84 0.57
N THR A 78 -20.43 5.33 -0.44
CA THR A 78 -20.48 4.76 -1.78
C THR A 78 -19.88 3.34 -1.80
N PRO A 79 -20.15 2.53 -2.84
CA PRO A 79 -19.53 1.22 -2.98
C PRO A 79 -18.01 1.26 -2.98
N GLU A 80 -17.40 2.26 -3.62
CA GLU A 80 -15.96 2.48 -3.68
C GLU A 80 -15.39 2.83 -2.31
N GLN A 81 -16.04 3.73 -1.57
CA GLN A 81 -15.64 4.04 -0.20
C GLN A 81 -15.70 2.80 0.69
N ARG A 82 -16.77 2.00 0.58
CA ARG A 82 -16.89 0.76 1.35
C ARG A 82 -15.81 -0.26 1.02
N PHE A 83 -15.36 -0.34 -0.23
CA PHE A 83 -14.23 -1.19 -0.61
C PHE A 83 -12.97 -0.85 0.20
N PHE A 84 -12.58 0.43 0.22
CA PHE A 84 -11.39 0.87 0.96
C PHE A 84 -11.57 0.79 2.48
N LEU A 85 -12.77 1.06 3.00
CA LEU A 85 -13.06 0.91 4.42
C LEU A 85 -13.02 -0.56 4.86
N ALA A 86 -13.48 -1.49 4.02
CA ALA A 86 -13.36 -2.92 4.27
C ALA A 86 -11.90 -3.37 4.33
N TYR A 87 -11.06 -2.90 3.40
CA TYR A 87 -9.62 -3.13 3.47
C TYR A 87 -9.00 -2.59 4.77
N ALA A 88 -9.35 -1.35 5.13
CA ALA A 88 -8.82 -0.74 6.35
C ALA A 88 -9.23 -1.51 7.61
N SER A 89 -10.42 -2.09 7.65
CA SER A 89 -10.92 -2.86 8.80
C SER A 89 -10.11 -4.15 9.05
N VAL A 90 -9.52 -4.75 8.02
CA VAL A 90 -8.66 -5.94 8.15
C VAL A 90 -7.44 -5.64 9.03
N TRP A 91 -6.93 -4.41 8.95
CA TRP A 91 -5.71 -3.98 9.64
C TRP A 91 -6.00 -3.20 10.93
N ALA A 92 -7.26 -3.08 11.33
CA ALA A 92 -7.63 -2.41 12.57
C ALA A 92 -7.10 -3.18 13.78
N GLY A 93 -6.27 -2.52 14.58
CA GLY A 93 -5.66 -3.12 15.77
C GLY A 93 -4.85 -2.12 16.58
N ASN A 94 -4.55 -2.51 17.82
CA ASN A 94 -3.69 -1.76 18.73
C ASN A 94 -2.47 -2.61 19.07
N ILE A 95 -1.29 -2.01 18.98
CA ILE A 95 0.00 -2.64 19.25
C ILE A 95 0.72 -1.80 20.30
N ARG A 96 1.38 -2.44 21.27
CA ARG A 96 2.19 -1.75 22.27
C ARG A 96 3.53 -1.31 21.69
N ASP A 97 4.12 -0.25 22.23
CA ASP A 97 5.35 0.34 21.74
C ASP A 97 6.52 -0.65 21.67
N GLU A 98 6.62 -1.56 22.64
CA GLU A 98 7.67 -2.59 22.66
C GLU A 98 7.56 -3.51 21.44
N GLU A 99 6.33 -3.90 21.08
CA GLU A 99 6.10 -4.76 19.92
C GLU A 99 6.27 -3.99 18.60
N ILE A 100 5.88 -2.71 18.56
CA ILE A 100 6.21 -1.83 17.42
C ILE A 100 7.71 -1.81 17.17
N ARG A 101 8.54 -1.67 18.23
CA ARG A 101 10.00 -1.68 18.13
C ARG A 101 10.56 -3.01 17.64
N ASN A 102 9.98 -4.11 18.10
CA ASN A 102 10.37 -5.46 17.71
C ASN A 102 10.06 -5.71 16.22
N LEU A 103 8.80 -5.51 15.81
CA LEU A 103 8.36 -5.73 14.44
C LEU A 103 9.08 -4.82 13.43
N THR A 104 9.28 -3.55 13.75
CA THR A 104 9.98 -2.62 12.87
C THR A 104 11.42 -3.05 12.54
N LYS A 105 12.05 -3.83 13.41
CA LYS A 105 13.43 -4.31 13.20
C LYS A 105 13.51 -5.64 12.45
N SER A 106 12.51 -6.50 12.57
CA SER A 106 12.62 -7.90 12.17
C SER A 106 11.53 -8.38 11.19
N ASP A 107 10.37 -7.72 11.17
CA ASP A 107 9.24 -8.14 10.34
C ASP A 107 9.30 -7.45 8.95
N PRO A 108 9.24 -8.22 7.84
CA PRO A 108 9.18 -7.65 6.50
C PRO A 108 7.83 -6.97 6.19
N HIS A 109 6.84 -7.07 7.07
CA HIS A 109 5.55 -6.40 6.92
C HIS A 109 5.56 -5.04 7.61
N SER A 110 4.98 -4.05 6.96
CA SER A 110 4.64 -2.79 7.62
C SER A 110 3.56 -3.01 8.70
N LEU A 111 3.60 -2.20 9.76
CA LEU A 111 2.56 -2.22 10.79
C LEU A 111 1.17 -1.96 10.19
N GLY A 112 0.11 -2.58 10.73
CA GLY A 112 -1.23 -2.54 10.18
C GLY A 112 -1.73 -1.14 9.81
N ARG A 113 -1.50 -0.15 10.68
CA ARG A 113 -1.81 1.26 10.37
C ARG A 113 -1.18 1.74 9.06
N TRP A 114 0.04 1.32 8.76
CA TRP A 114 0.79 1.78 7.59
C TRP A 114 0.56 0.91 6.36
N ARG A 115 0.08 -0.32 6.52
CA ARG A 115 -0.47 -1.10 5.41
C ARG A 115 -1.70 -0.42 4.80
N VAL A 116 -2.43 0.36 5.60
CA VAL A 116 -3.54 1.21 5.14
C VAL A 116 -3.05 2.58 4.70
N ASN A 117 -2.57 3.39 5.65
CA ASN A 117 -2.26 4.81 5.41
C ASN A 117 -0.98 5.03 4.60
N GLY A 118 -0.16 4.00 4.41
CA GLY A 118 0.99 4.02 3.52
C GLY A 118 0.67 3.51 2.11
N ALA A 119 -0.21 2.52 1.95
CA ALA A 119 -0.56 1.97 0.65
C ALA A 119 -1.58 2.82 -0.12
N LEU A 120 -2.65 3.28 0.54
CA LEU A 120 -3.76 4.02 -0.09
C LEU A 120 -3.31 5.31 -0.79
N PRO A 121 -2.36 6.12 -0.28
CA PRO A 121 -1.88 7.32 -0.96
C PRO A 121 -1.24 7.09 -2.34
N HIS A 122 -0.96 5.84 -2.70
CA HIS A 122 -0.45 5.47 -4.01
C HIS A 122 -1.53 4.91 -4.97
N ILE A 123 -2.82 4.92 -4.56
CA ILE A 123 -3.95 4.37 -5.33
C ILE A 123 -4.85 5.49 -5.85
N ASP A 124 -4.83 5.78 -7.14
CA ASP A 124 -5.62 6.85 -7.74
C ASP A 124 -7.13 6.74 -7.40
N ALA A 125 -7.69 5.54 -7.45
CA ALA A 125 -9.09 5.28 -7.14
C ALA A 125 -9.50 5.66 -5.70
N TRP A 126 -8.56 5.64 -4.75
CA TRP A 126 -8.82 6.10 -3.39
C TRP A 126 -9.03 7.62 -3.34
N TYR A 127 -8.24 8.38 -4.12
CA TYR A 127 -8.42 9.83 -4.24
C TYR A 127 -9.80 10.17 -4.79
N GLU A 128 -10.24 9.46 -5.84
CA GLU A 128 -11.55 9.63 -6.45
C GLU A 128 -12.68 9.30 -5.47
N ALA A 129 -12.56 8.18 -4.75
CA ALA A 129 -13.59 7.71 -3.83
C ALA A 129 -13.83 8.66 -2.65
N PHE A 130 -12.79 9.30 -2.13
CA PHE A 130 -12.88 10.17 -0.95
C PHE A 130 -12.73 11.66 -1.26
N GLY A 131 -12.50 12.05 -2.50
CA GLY A 131 -12.27 13.44 -2.90
C GLY A 131 -11.03 14.05 -2.28
N ILE A 132 -9.94 13.24 -2.15
CA ILE A 132 -8.68 13.67 -1.53
C ILE A 132 -8.01 14.75 -2.38
N THR A 133 -7.57 15.80 -1.73
CA THR A 133 -6.95 16.98 -2.33
C THR A 133 -5.59 17.29 -1.69
N GLU A 134 -4.86 18.26 -2.23
CA GLU A 134 -3.56 18.69 -1.72
C GLU A 134 -3.59 19.20 -0.25
N SER A 135 -4.76 19.54 0.26
CA SER A 135 -4.94 19.96 1.65
C SER A 135 -5.02 18.79 2.63
N ASP A 136 -5.14 17.56 2.15
CA ASP A 136 -5.28 16.37 3.01
C ASP A 136 -3.91 15.86 3.47
N PRO A 137 -3.76 15.48 4.76
CA PRO A 137 -2.47 15.04 5.31
C PRO A 137 -1.83 13.82 4.65
N LEU A 138 -2.63 12.98 3.99
CA LEU A 138 -2.17 11.79 3.28
C LEU A 138 -2.04 12.00 1.77
N PHE A 139 -2.18 13.23 1.29
CA PHE A 139 -2.00 13.52 -0.13
C PHE A 139 -0.56 13.26 -0.58
N VAL A 140 -0.42 12.53 -1.68
CA VAL A 140 0.84 12.33 -2.40
C VAL A 140 0.64 12.79 -3.83
N PRO A 141 1.47 13.71 -4.36
CA PRO A 141 1.40 14.14 -5.75
C PRO A 141 1.48 12.97 -6.72
N LYS A 142 0.74 13.02 -7.82
CA LYS A 142 0.61 11.88 -8.73
C LYS A 142 1.95 11.37 -9.26
N GLU A 143 2.85 12.28 -9.59
CA GLU A 143 4.21 11.97 -10.07
C GLU A 143 5.12 11.35 -9.01
N LYS A 144 4.71 11.37 -7.73
CA LYS A 144 5.40 10.73 -6.60
C LYS A 144 4.73 9.44 -6.14
N ARG A 145 3.67 8.99 -6.81
CA ARG A 145 3.04 7.70 -6.53
C ARG A 145 3.81 6.57 -7.19
N VAL A 146 3.80 5.41 -6.55
CA VAL A 146 4.48 4.23 -7.11
C VAL A 146 3.80 3.77 -8.41
N THR A 147 4.61 3.40 -9.39
CA THR A 147 4.17 2.87 -10.70
C THR A 147 5.05 1.68 -11.07
N ILE A 148 4.74 0.52 -10.50
CA ILE A 148 5.45 -0.73 -10.80
C ILE A 148 4.81 -1.44 -12.00
N TRP A 149 3.49 -1.45 -12.03
CA TRP A 149 2.64 -2.15 -12.99
C TRP A 149 2.23 -1.29 -14.16
#